data_54afa49f9fb24083f6f097788101715a
#
_entry.id   54afa49f9fb24083f6f097788101715a
#
_cell.length_a   1.000
_cell.length_b   1.000
_cell.length_c   1.000
_cell.angle_alpha   90.00
_cell.angle_beta   90.00
_cell.angle_gamma   90.00
#
_symmetry.space_group_name_H-M   'P 1'
#
loop_
_entity.id
_entity.type
_entity.pdbx_description
1 polymer ?
#
loop_
_entity_poly.entity_id
_entity_poly.type
_entity_poly.pdbx_seq_one_letter_code
_entity_poly.pdbx_strand_id
1 'polypeptide(L)'
;GILPPLTREEAVETTKIYSIAGQLPQGRGLISARPFRSPHHSASAAALAGGGAQFRPGECSLANCGVLFLDELPEFSRESLEVLRQPLEDGQITVSRAAGSATYPSRFQLVAAMNPCKCGYYGHPTRQCTCSPSAVRQYRSRVSGPLLDRIDLCVEMDPIAFDELHAVVPSESSADLRKQVLAARAIQAKRYAAPGLSLIHISEPTR
;
A
#
# COMPACT_ATOMS: atom_id res chain seq x y z
N GLY A 1 0.76 -11.87 -9.99
CA GLY A 1 1.47 -11.45 -8.96
C GLY A 1 2.14 -12.42 -8.01
N ILE A 2 3.07 -11.86 -7.21
CA ILE A 2 3.91 -12.61 -6.25
C ILE A 2 3.21 -12.90 -4.91
N LEU A 3 2.12 -12.20 -4.59
CA LEU A 3 1.41 -12.38 -3.31
C LEU A 3 0.76 -13.77 -3.21
N PRO A 4 0.72 -14.35 -1.98
CA PRO A 4 0.00 -15.59 -1.71
C PRO A 4 -1.49 -15.48 -2.05
N PRO A 5 -2.18 -16.58 -2.37
CA PRO A 5 -3.63 -16.57 -2.54
C PRO A 5 -4.33 -16.12 -1.24
N LEU A 6 -5.56 -15.62 -1.37
CA LEU A 6 -6.40 -15.32 -0.20
C LEU A 6 -6.72 -16.62 0.56
N THR A 7 -6.72 -16.55 1.89
CA THR A 7 -7.36 -17.60 2.69
C THR A 7 -8.88 -17.50 2.53
N ARG A 8 -9.61 -18.51 3.03
CA ARG A 8 -11.07 -18.50 2.96
C ARG A 8 -11.66 -17.33 3.78
N GLU A 9 -11.09 -17.07 4.94
CA GLU A 9 -11.49 -15.98 5.83
C GLU A 9 -11.23 -14.62 5.15
N GLU A 10 -10.03 -14.40 4.60
CA GLU A 10 -9.69 -13.20 3.84
C GLU A 10 -10.63 -13.00 2.65
N ALA A 11 -10.95 -14.07 1.90
CA ALA A 11 -11.86 -14.01 0.77
C ALA A 11 -13.29 -13.60 1.18
N VAL A 12 -13.80 -14.15 2.28
CA VAL A 12 -15.11 -13.80 2.82
C VAL A 12 -15.13 -12.34 3.30
N GLU A 13 -14.13 -11.91 4.07
CA GLU A 13 -14.02 -10.54 4.57
C GLU A 13 -13.96 -9.52 3.40
N THR A 14 -13.09 -9.77 2.42
CA THR A 14 -12.98 -8.93 1.22
C THR A 14 -14.29 -8.88 0.44
N THR A 15 -14.97 -10.03 0.27
CA THR A 15 -16.25 -10.09 -0.44
C THR A 15 -17.33 -9.27 0.27
N LYS A 16 -17.39 -9.30 1.61
CA LYS A 16 -18.33 -8.47 2.39
C LYS A 16 -18.10 -6.98 2.12
N ILE A 17 -16.83 -6.52 2.12
CA ILE A 17 -16.49 -5.12 1.86
C ILE A 17 -16.95 -4.70 0.46
N TYR A 18 -16.66 -5.50 -0.56
CA TYR A 18 -17.08 -5.22 -1.95
C TYR A 18 -18.59 -5.25 -2.13
N SER A 19 -19.29 -6.12 -1.41
CA SER A 19 -20.76 -6.17 -1.41
C SER A 19 -21.37 -4.89 -0.81
N ILE A 20 -20.85 -4.42 0.33
CA ILE A 20 -21.29 -3.17 0.97
C ILE A 20 -20.97 -1.96 0.08
N ALA A 21 -19.82 -1.97 -0.62
CA ALA A 21 -19.45 -0.94 -1.57
C ALA A 21 -20.32 -0.93 -2.84
N GLY A 22 -21.08 -2.01 -3.10
CA GLY A 22 -21.82 -2.19 -4.35
C GLY A 22 -20.91 -2.48 -5.54
N GLN A 23 -19.71 -3.00 -5.30
CA GLN A 23 -18.69 -3.29 -6.31
C GLN A 23 -18.44 -4.80 -6.49
N LEU A 24 -19.30 -5.65 -5.94
CA LEU A 24 -19.17 -7.09 -6.15
C LEU A 24 -19.54 -7.44 -7.59
N PRO A 25 -18.66 -8.11 -8.36
CA PRO A 25 -18.98 -8.52 -9.73
C PRO A 25 -20.19 -9.45 -9.77
N GLN A 26 -21.11 -9.18 -10.68
CA GLN A 26 -22.32 -10.00 -10.83
C GLN A 26 -21.94 -11.46 -11.18
N GLY A 27 -22.62 -12.40 -10.55
CA GLY A 27 -22.42 -13.84 -10.79
C GLY A 27 -21.17 -14.45 -10.15
N ARG A 28 -20.36 -13.68 -9.41
CA ARG A 28 -19.24 -14.21 -8.63
C ARG A 28 -19.62 -14.36 -7.16
N GLY A 29 -19.39 -15.56 -6.61
CA GLY A 29 -19.66 -15.85 -5.19
C GLY A 29 -18.65 -15.17 -4.27
N LEU A 30 -17.40 -15.59 -4.30
CA LEU A 30 -16.32 -15.04 -3.50
C LEU A 30 -15.24 -14.38 -4.35
N ILE A 31 -14.65 -13.30 -3.82
CA ILE A 31 -13.44 -12.72 -4.39
C ILE A 31 -12.28 -13.65 -4.05
N SER A 32 -11.64 -14.19 -5.07
CA SER A 32 -10.53 -15.16 -4.94
C SER A 32 -9.15 -14.55 -5.19
N ALA A 33 -9.09 -13.37 -5.82
CA ALA A 33 -7.85 -12.65 -6.09
C ALA A 33 -7.66 -11.53 -5.07
N ARG A 34 -6.41 -11.31 -4.63
CA ARG A 34 -6.10 -10.16 -3.77
C ARG A 34 -6.42 -8.86 -4.48
N PRO A 35 -7.16 -7.94 -3.85
CA PRO A 35 -7.43 -6.63 -4.41
C PRO A 35 -6.13 -5.86 -4.72
N PHE A 36 -6.14 -5.15 -5.82
CA PHE A 36 -5.14 -4.15 -6.17
C PHE A 36 -5.87 -2.84 -6.42
N ARG A 37 -5.64 -1.85 -5.58
CA ARG A 37 -6.25 -0.53 -5.69
C ARG A 37 -5.17 0.51 -5.97
N SER A 38 -5.39 1.33 -6.98
CA SER A 38 -4.46 2.39 -7.38
C SER A 38 -5.27 3.67 -7.65
N PRO A 39 -5.71 4.37 -6.59
CA PRO A 39 -6.40 5.63 -6.74
C PRO A 39 -5.46 6.69 -7.33
N HIS A 40 -6.00 7.56 -8.18
CA HIS A 40 -5.27 8.70 -8.71
C HIS A 40 -4.94 9.68 -7.57
N HIS A 41 -3.85 10.43 -7.66
CA HIS A 41 -3.41 11.38 -6.62
C HIS A 41 -4.43 12.50 -6.31
N SER A 42 -5.40 12.77 -7.22
CA SER A 42 -6.52 13.68 -6.98
C SER A 42 -7.62 13.10 -6.09
N ALA A 43 -7.50 11.86 -5.64
CA ALA A 43 -8.48 11.23 -4.75
C ALA A 43 -8.57 11.99 -3.42
N SER A 44 -9.79 12.32 -3.00
CA SER A 44 -10.04 12.99 -1.74
C SER A 44 -9.84 12.07 -0.53
N ALA A 45 -9.65 12.64 0.65
CA ALA A 45 -9.62 11.92 1.91
C ALA A 45 -10.86 11.02 2.09
N ALA A 46 -12.04 11.49 1.68
CA ALA A 46 -13.26 10.70 1.72
C ALA A 46 -13.27 9.53 0.71
N ALA A 47 -12.60 9.67 -0.44
CA ALA A 47 -12.47 8.56 -1.38
C ALA A 47 -11.55 7.47 -0.82
N LEU A 48 -10.48 7.84 -0.11
CA LEU A 48 -9.57 6.91 0.54
C LEU A 48 -10.18 6.25 1.77
N ALA A 49 -10.74 7.03 2.70
CA ALA A 49 -11.33 6.52 3.93
C ALA A 49 -12.67 5.83 3.72
N GLY A 50 -13.46 6.36 2.82
CA GLY A 50 -14.86 6.05 2.71
C GLY A 50 -15.74 7.15 3.28
N GLY A 51 -17.06 6.97 3.19
CA GLY A 51 -18.01 7.96 3.70
C GLY A 51 -19.32 8.03 2.94
N GLY A 52 -19.83 9.24 2.84
CA GLY A 52 -21.17 9.50 2.29
C GLY A 52 -22.28 9.19 3.28
N ALA A 53 -23.54 9.38 2.83
CA ALA A 53 -24.72 9.15 3.66
C ALA A 53 -24.91 7.68 4.07
N GLN A 54 -24.34 6.76 3.31
CA GLN A 54 -24.44 5.31 3.52
C GLN A 54 -23.18 4.71 4.15
N PHE A 55 -22.26 5.50 4.68
CA PHE A 55 -20.99 5.04 5.27
C PHE A 55 -20.21 4.05 4.38
N ARG A 56 -20.20 4.25 3.07
CA ARG A 56 -19.55 3.29 2.16
C ARG A 56 -18.04 3.19 2.41
N PRO A 57 -17.47 1.98 2.31
CA PRO A 57 -16.03 1.79 2.42
C PRO A 57 -15.30 2.51 1.29
N GLY A 58 -14.13 3.09 1.60
CA GLY A 58 -13.23 3.74 0.63
C GLY A 58 -12.15 2.82 0.10
N GLU A 59 -11.18 3.40 -0.64
CA GLU A 59 -10.09 2.67 -1.28
C GLU A 59 -9.23 1.88 -0.28
N CYS A 60 -9.02 2.40 0.94
CA CYS A 60 -8.29 1.67 2.00
C CYS A 60 -8.97 0.35 2.34
N SER A 61 -10.29 0.36 2.51
CA SER A 61 -11.06 -0.86 2.82
C SER A 61 -11.21 -1.76 1.59
N LEU A 62 -11.34 -1.19 0.40
CA LEU A 62 -11.37 -1.96 -0.86
C LEU A 62 -10.03 -2.65 -1.16
N ALA A 63 -8.92 -2.14 -0.62
CA ALA A 63 -7.61 -2.77 -0.69
C ALA A 63 -7.38 -3.85 0.36
N ASN A 64 -8.34 -4.10 1.27
CA ASN A 64 -8.18 -5.06 2.37
C ASN A 64 -7.69 -6.43 1.90
N CYS A 65 -6.72 -6.99 2.60
CA CYS A 65 -6.01 -8.23 2.26
C CYS A 65 -5.29 -8.20 0.90
N GLY A 66 -5.07 -7.01 0.33
CA GLY A 66 -4.45 -6.78 -0.98
C GLY A 66 -3.38 -5.71 -0.94
N VAL A 67 -3.32 -4.90 -2.00
CA VAL A 67 -2.34 -3.83 -2.18
C VAL A 67 -3.06 -2.52 -2.44
N LEU A 68 -2.66 -1.48 -1.71
CA LEU A 68 -2.94 -0.09 -2.04
C LEU A 68 -1.67 0.51 -2.65
N PHE A 69 -1.72 0.84 -3.93
CA PHE A 69 -0.63 1.47 -4.66
C PHE A 69 -0.90 2.96 -4.83
N LEU A 70 0.02 3.79 -4.35
CA LEU A 70 -0.06 5.25 -4.49
C LEU A 70 1.11 5.73 -5.32
N ASP A 71 0.83 6.03 -6.57
CA ASP A 71 1.81 6.69 -7.43
C ASP A 71 1.84 8.19 -7.17
N GLU A 72 3.00 8.81 -7.41
CA GLU A 72 3.19 10.24 -7.19
C GLU A 72 2.80 10.69 -5.76
N LEU A 73 3.22 9.92 -4.74
CA LEU A 73 2.82 10.12 -3.35
C LEU A 73 2.79 11.58 -2.87
N PRO A 74 3.78 12.47 -3.18
CA PRO A 74 3.75 13.87 -2.77
C PRO A 74 2.70 14.73 -3.48
N GLU A 75 2.03 14.23 -4.54
CA GLU A 75 0.99 14.99 -5.24
C GLU A 75 -0.40 14.79 -4.59
N PHE A 76 -0.57 13.80 -3.73
CA PHE A 76 -1.78 13.68 -2.91
C PHE A 76 -1.93 14.87 -1.96
N SER A 77 -3.17 15.24 -1.65
CA SER A 77 -3.43 16.25 -0.64
C SER A 77 -2.95 15.75 0.74
N ARG A 78 -2.52 16.68 1.60
CA ARG A 78 -2.09 16.33 2.96
C ARG A 78 -3.19 15.60 3.74
N GLU A 79 -4.43 16.02 3.58
CA GLU A 79 -5.59 15.39 4.22
C GLU A 79 -5.78 13.94 3.75
N SER A 80 -5.59 13.69 2.44
CA SER A 80 -5.67 12.35 1.87
C SER A 80 -4.58 11.42 2.41
N LEU A 81 -3.35 11.93 2.60
CA LEU A 81 -2.25 11.15 3.16
C LEU A 81 -2.43 10.88 4.67
N GLU A 82 -2.94 11.84 5.45
CA GLU A 82 -3.16 11.66 6.89
C GLU A 82 -4.20 10.57 7.20
N VAL A 83 -5.17 10.37 6.31
CA VAL A 83 -6.17 9.29 6.46
C VAL A 83 -5.53 7.90 6.49
N LEU A 84 -4.39 7.70 5.84
CA LEU A 84 -3.70 6.41 5.78
C LEU A 84 -3.10 5.98 7.11
N ARG A 85 -2.90 6.90 8.06
CA ARG A 85 -2.25 6.59 9.33
C ARG A 85 -3.01 5.56 10.13
N GLN A 86 -4.33 5.76 10.28
CA GLN A 86 -5.16 4.83 11.05
C GLN A 86 -5.12 3.39 10.49
N PRO A 87 -5.40 3.15 9.18
CA PRO A 87 -5.34 1.78 8.67
C PRO A 87 -3.94 1.15 8.69
N LEU A 88 -2.87 1.94 8.60
CA LEU A 88 -1.51 1.42 8.70
C LEU A 88 -1.13 1.02 10.13
N GLU A 89 -1.72 1.68 11.16
CA GLU A 89 -1.52 1.35 12.57
C GLU A 89 -2.44 0.23 13.03
N ASP A 90 -3.75 0.39 12.79
CA ASP A 90 -4.80 -0.41 13.42
C ASP A 90 -5.32 -1.53 12.52
N GLY A 91 -4.97 -1.53 11.23
CA GLY A 91 -5.52 -2.46 10.24
C GLY A 91 -7.01 -2.27 9.98
N GLN A 92 -7.57 -1.13 10.36
CA GLN A 92 -8.97 -0.77 10.20
C GLN A 92 -9.13 0.74 10.03
N ILE A 93 -10.27 1.15 9.45
CA ILE A 93 -10.61 2.55 9.29
C ILE A 93 -12.02 2.81 9.79
N THR A 94 -12.20 3.89 10.55
CA THR A 94 -13.50 4.28 11.07
C THR A 94 -13.99 5.53 10.35
N VAL A 95 -15.17 5.41 9.75
CA VAL A 95 -15.87 6.51 9.11
C VAL A 95 -16.95 7.02 10.05
N SER A 96 -16.79 8.25 10.54
CA SER A 96 -17.75 8.87 11.49
C SER A 96 -18.46 10.04 10.85
N ARG A 97 -19.75 10.19 11.12
CA ARG A 97 -20.65 11.29 10.72
C ARG A 97 -21.62 11.57 11.86
N ALA A 98 -22.36 12.68 11.75
CA ALA A 98 -23.40 13.03 12.73
C ALA A 98 -24.47 11.92 12.89
N ALA A 99 -24.75 11.15 11.83
CA ALA A 99 -25.73 10.06 11.83
C ALA A 99 -25.20 8.72 12.41
N GLY A 100 -23.90 8.62 12.73
CA GLY A 100 -23.30 7.40 13.28
C GLY A 100 -21.87 7.16 12.79
N SER A 101 -21.38 5.94 12.99
CA SER A 101 -20.07 5.51 12.55
C SER A 101 -20.08 4.08 12.04
N ALA A 102 -19.17 3.77 11.11
CA ALA A 102 -18.91 2.42 10.63
C ALA A 102 -17.40 2.17 10.58
N THR A 103 -16.97 1.00 11.04
CA THR A 103 -15.56 0.58 11.01
C THR A 103 -15.40 -0.54 10.01
N TYR A 104 -14.39 -0.42 9.15
CA TYR A 104 -14.07 -1.40 8.11
C TYR A 104 -12.65 -1.92 8.28
N PRO A 105 -12.41 -3.22 8.06
CA PRO A 105 -11.07 -3.76 7.92
C PRO A 105 -10.32 -3.06 6.77
N SER A 106 -9.04 -2.78 6.99
CA SER A 106 -8.18 -2.08 6.03
C SER A 106 -6.74 -2.58 6.18
N ARG A 107 -6.56 -3.90 6.18
CA ARG A 107 -5.25 -4.57 6.25
C ARG A 107 -4.70 -4.76 4.84
N PHE A 108 -4.04 -3.77 4.33
CA PHE A 108 -3.43 -3.80 3.01
C PHE A 108 -1.90 -3.63 3.10
N GLN A 109 -1.20 -4.05 2.06
CA GLN A 109 0.17 -3.66 1.86
C GLN A 109 0.20 -2.32 1.13
N LEU A 110 0.75 -1.30 1.77
CA LEU A 110 1.01 -0.02 1.11
C LEU A 110 2.24 -0.16 0.22
N VAL A 111 2.09 0.22 -1.04
CA VAL A 111 3.19 0.43 -1.98
C VAL A 111 3.06 1.84 -2.50
N ALA A 112 4.09 2.65 -2.35
CA ALA A 112 4.08 4.03 -2.81
C ALA A 112 5.29 4.30 -3.71
N ALA A 113 5.08 5.12 -4.73
CA ALA A 113 6.15 5.61 -5.58
C ALA A 113 6.20 7.13 -5.53
N MET A 114 7.40 7.68 -5.58
CA MET A 114 7.60 9.13 -5.65
C MET A 114 8.87 9.48 -6.39
N ASN A 115 8.83 10.60 -7.09
CA ASN A 115 10.02 11.19 -7.69
C ASN A 115 10.89 11.88 -6.63
N PRO A 116 12.19 12.03 -6.84
CA PRO A 116 13.09 12.69 -5.89
C PRO A 116 12.84 14.20 -5.76
N CYS A 117 12.19 14.81 -6.76
CA CYS A 117 11.79 16.21 -6.80
C CYS A 117 10.73 16.42 -7.90
N LYS A 118 10.21 17.64 -7.99
CA LYS A 118 9.15 17.99 -8.96
C LYS A 118 9.53 17.80 -10.44
N CYS A 119 10.81 18.01 -10.81
CA CYS A 119 11.29 17.76 -12.17
C CYS A 119 11.79 16.32 -12.40
N GLY A 120 11.89 15.51 -11.34
CA GLY A 120 12.33 14.10 -11.41
C GLY A 120 13.85 13.88 -11.43
N TYR A 121 14.68 14.94 -11.55
CA TYR A 121 16.11 14.79 -11.81
C TYR A 121 17.04 15.12 -10.64
N TYR A 122 16.52 15.27 -9.43
CA TYR A 122 17.38 15.49 -8.27
C TYR A 122 18.21 14.23 -7.95
N GLY A 123 19.55 14.38 -7.99
CA GLY A 123 20.49 13.25 -7.84
C GLY A 123 20.73 12.44 -9.12
N HIS A 124 20.15 12.82 -10.26
CA HIS A 124 20.33 12.08 -11.51
C HIS A 124 21.76 12.23 -12.05
N PRO A 125 22.44 11.12 -12.43
CA PRO A 125 23.87 11.15 -12.81
C PRO A 125 24.15 11.96 -14.09
N THR A 126 23.24 11.99 -15.05
CA THR A 126 23.47 12.60 -16.38
C THR A 126 22.56 13.78 -16.69
N ARG A 127 21.47 13.99 -15.93
CA ARG A 127 20.51 15.09 -16.15
C ARG A 127 20.53 16.05 -14.98
N GLN A 128 20.62 17.34 -15.29
CA GLN A 128 20.67 18.38 -14.26
C GLN A 128 19.26 18.68 -13.73
N CYS A 129 19.11 18.67 -12.40
CA CYS A 129 17.90 19.10 -11.72
C CYS A 129 17.73 20.62 -11.84
N THR A 130 16.54 21.07 -12.22
CA THR A 130 16.20 22.50 -12.36
C THR A 130 15.53 23.07 -11.11
N CYS A 131 15.26 22.24 -10.11
CA CYS A 131 14.60 22.67 -8.86
C CYS A 131 15.58 23.35 -7.91
N SER A 132 15.18 24.43 -7.27
CA SER A 132 15.94 25.00 -6.17
C SER A 132 15.99 24.06 -4.96
N PRO A 133 17.02 24.13 -4.10
CA PRO A 133 17.06 23.31 -2.88
C PRO A 133 15.85 23.47 -1.97
N SER A 134 15.26 24.66 -1.92
CA SER A 134 14.02 24.92 -1.17
C SER A 134 12.82 24.22 -1.79
N ALA A 135 12.69 24.21 -3.13
CA ALA A 135 11.61 23.51 -3.83
C ALA A 135 11.69 21.99 -3.65
N VAL A 136 12.90 21.42 -3.64
CA VAL A 136 13.10 19.99 -3.35
C VAL A 136 12.66 19.65 -1.93
N ARG A 137 13.09 20.45 -0.93
CA ARG A 137 12.66 20.25 0.46
C ARG A 137 11.14 20.38 0.60
N GLN A 138 10.54 21.41 0.02
CA GLN A 138 9.09 21.60 0.04
C GLN A 138 8.32 20.45 -0.59
N TYR A 139 8.81 19.91 -1.71
CA TYR A 139 8.21 18.76 -2.38
C TYR A 139 8.24 17.53 -1.48
N ARG A 140 9.40 17.20 -0.90
CA ARG A 140 9.56 16.03 -0.02
C ARG A 140 8.77 16.16 1.28
N SER A 141 8.68 17.36 1.84
CA SER A 141 7.94 17.62 3.10
C SER A 141 6.41 17.50 2.98
N ARG A 142 5.87 17.29 1.78
CA ARG A 142 4.44 16.98 1.59
C ARG A 142 4.06 15.64 2.21
N VAL A 143 4.97 14.68 2.21
CA VAL A 143 4.80 13.42 2.94
C VAL A 143 5.26 13.66 4.38
N SER A 144 4.35 13.48 5.33
CA SER A 144 4.64 13.74 6.74
C SER A 144 5.59 12.69 7.33
N GLY A 145 6.45 13.11 8.27
CA GLY A 145 7.33 12.20 9.00
C GLY A 145 6.58 11.02 9.62
N PRO A 146 5.48 11.26 10.36
CA PRO A 146 4.67 10.19 10.93
C PRO A 146 4.11 9.18 9.93
N LEU A 147 3.88 9.56 8.68
CA LEU A 147 3.49 8.60 7.63
C LEU A 147 4.70 7.80 7.14
N LEU A 148 5.85 8.47 6.96
CA LEU A 148 7.09 7.79 6.55
C LEU A 148 7.56 6.77 7.59
N ASP A 149 7.40 7.05 8.88
CA ASP A 149 7.74 6.16 9.99
C ASP A 149 6.94 4.85 9.97
N ARG A 150 5.84 4.79 9.20
CA ARG A 150 4.99 3.60 9.02
C ARG A 150 5.29 2.84 7.75
N ILE A 151 6.25 3.30 6.96
CA ILE A 151 6.73 2.63 5.76
C ILE A 151 8.02 1.90 6.12
N ASP A 152 7.93 0.58 6.24
CA ASP A 152 9.03 -0.26 6.75
C ASP A 152 10.23 -0.33 5.79
N LEU A 153 10.01 -0.16 4.49
CA LEU A 153 11.04 -0.30 3.46
C LEU A 153 11.03 0.90 2.52
N CYS A 154 12.15 1.58 2.42
CA CYS A 154 12.40 2.62 1.42
C CYS A 154 13.52 2.14 0.48
N VAL A 155 13.23 2.12 -0.82
CA VAL A 155 14.17 1.71 -1.85
C VAL A 155 14.39 2.88 -2.80
N GLU A 156 15.64 3.27 -2.97
CA GLU A 156 16.03 4.22 -4.02
C GLU A 156 16.27 3.46 -5.32
N MET A 157 15.63 3.91 -6.38
CA MET A 157 15.75 3.32 -7.72
C MET A 157 16.66 4.20 -8.57
N ASP A 158 17.77 3.63 -9.01
CA ASP A 158 18.67 4.31 -9.94
C ASP A 158 18.06 4.41 -11.34
N PRO A 159 18.36 5.48 -12.08
CA PRO A 159 17.97 5.59 -13.48
C PRO A 159 18.61 4.48 -14.30
N ILE A 160 17.81 3.72 -15.02
CA ILE A 160 18.28 2.66 -15.92
C ILE A 160 18.68 3.27 -17.26
N ALA A 161 19.86 2.93 -17.77
CA ALA A 161 20.29 3.35 -19.10
C ALA A 161 19.41 2.70 -20.18
N PHE A 162 19.19 3.42 -21.30
CA PHE A 162 18.34 2.95 -22.39
C PHE A 162 18.80 1.60 -22.95
N ASP A 163 20.11 1.39 -23.02
CA ASP A 163 20.73 0.16 -23.52
C ASP A 163 20.45 -1.04 -22.59
N GLU A 164 20.37 -0.80 -21.29
CA GLU A 164 20.05 -1.82 -20.29
C GLU A 164 18.57 -2.26 -20.37
N LEU A 165 17.67 -1.35 -20.76
CA LEU A 165 16.26 -1.68 -20.97
C LEU A 165 16.05 -2.65 -22.12
N HIS A 166 16.94 -2.65 -23.11
CA HIS A 166 16.90 -3.55 -24.26
C HIS A 166 17.76 -4.81 -24.08
N ALA A 167 18.58 -4.86 -23.04
CA ALA A 167 19.33 -6.06 -22.71
C ALA A 167 18.35 -7.12 -22.19
N VAL A 168 18.20 -8.21 -22.94
CA VAL A 168 17.41 -9.37 -22.53
C VAL A 168 18.20 -10.12 -21.46
N VAL A 169 18.23 -9.59 -20.23
CA VAL A 169 18.73 -10.34 -19.08
C VAL A 169 17.60 -11.19 -18.55
N PRO A 170 17.75 -12.52 -18.47
CA PRO A 170 16.75 -13.37 -17.87
C PRO A 170 16.53 -12.96 -16.41
N SER A 171 15.38 -12.37 -16.10
CA SER A 171 14.98 -12.07 -14.73
C SER A 171 14.14 -13.22 -14.16
N GLU A 172 14.15 -13.36 -12.83
CA GLU A 172 13.28 -14.33 -12.16
C GLU A 172 11.81 -14.08 -12.52
N SER A 173 11.10 -15.16 -12.83
CA SER A 173 9.67 -15.04 -13.14
C SER A 173 8.86 -14.70 -11.87
N SER A 174 7.70 -14.03 -12.02
CA SER A 174 6.78 -13.82 -10.90
C SER A 174 6.33 -15.13 -10.25
N ALA A 175 6.35 -16.24 -10.98
CA ALA A 175 6.02 -17.56 -10.45
C ALA A 175 7.10 -18.09 -9.50
N ASP A 176 8.38 -17.85 -9.80
CA ASP A 176 9.49 -18.27 -8.96
C ASP A 176 9.60 -17.40 -7.71
N LEU A 177 9.49 -16.09 -7.86
CA LEU A 177 9.38 -15.17 -6.73
C LEU A 177 8.21 -15.55 -5.79
N ARG A 178 7.07 -15.95 -6.34
CA ARG A 178 5.93 -16.41 -5.55
C ARG A 178 6.25 -17.66 -4.73
N LYS A 179 7.01 -18.62 -5.26
CA LYS A 179 7.44 -19.81 -4.51
C LYS A 179 8.28 -19.41 -3.29
N GLN A 180 9.21 -18.46 -3.45
CA GLN A 180 10.03 -17.95 -2.35
C GLN A 180 9.17 -17.25 -1.30
N VAL A 181 8.21 -16.40 -1.72
CA VAL A 181 7.27 -15.72 -0.81
C VAL A 181 6.43 -16.74 -0.03
N LEU A 182 5.91 -17.78 -0.69
CA LEU A 182 5.12 -18.83 -0.02
C LEU A 182 5.96 -19.59 1.01
N ALA A 183 7.20 -19.93 0.70
CA ALA A 183 8.10 -20.59 1.64
C ALA A 183 8.38 -19.72 2.88
N ALA A 184 8.69 -18.43 2.68
CA ALA A 184 8.90 -17.49 3.76
C ALA A 184 7.66 -17.33 4.65
N ARG A 185 6.48 -17.20 4.04
CA ARG A 185 5.20 -17.11 4.77
C ARG A 185 4.88 -18.36 5.57
N ALA A 186 5.22 -19.54 5.07
CA ALA A 186 5.04 -20.79 5.81
C ALA A 186 5.92 -20.84 7.08
N ILE A 187 7.15 -20.33 6.99
CA ILE A 187 8.05 -20.20 8.15
C ILE A 187 7.49 -19.18 9.15
N GLN A 188 7.06 -18.04 8.69
CA GLN A 188 6.42 -17.01 9.53
C GLN A 188 5.20 -17.56 10.26
N ALA A 189 4.29 -18.25 9.56
CA ALA A 189 3.09 -18.82 10.15
C ALA A 189 3.43 -19.82 11.29
N LYS A 190 4.48 -20.63 11.12
CA LYS A 190 4.96 -21.54 12.19
C LYS A 190 5.50 -20.78 13.39
N ARG A 191 6.25 -19.70 13.18
CA ARG A 191 6.81 -18.88 14.27
C ARG A 191 5.74 -18.17 15.08
N TYR A 192 4.71 -17.64 14.41
CA TYR A 192 3.64 -16.87 15.05
C TYR A 192 2.43 -17.71 15.50
N ALA A 193 2.45 -19.02 15.26
CA ALA A 193 1.42 -19.92 15.79
C ALA A 193 1.45 -20.03 17.33
N ALA A 194 2.57 -19.65 17.98
CA ALA A 194 2.64 -19.59 19.43
C ALA A 194 2.00 -18.27 19.92
N PRO A 195 1.05 -18.32 20.90
CA PRO A 195 0.42 -17.12 21.42
C PRO A 195 1.44 -16.20 22.10
N GLY A 196 1.43 -14.92 21.76
CA GLY A 196 2.25 -13.87 22.39
C GLY A 196 3.50 -13.43 21.64
N LEU A 197 3.84 -14.01 20.48
CA LEU A 197 4.95 -13.54 19.66
C LEU A 197 4.49 -12.44 18.69
N SER A 198 4.98 -11.22 18.87
CA SER A 198 4.84 -10.14 17.91
C SER A 198 6.13 -9.89 17.15
N LEU A 199 6.07 -9.17 16.03
CA LEU A 199 7.24 -8.77 15.24
C LEU A 199 8.30 -8.00 16.05
N ILE A 200 7.90 -7.34 17.14
CA ILE A 200 8.77 -6.57 18.04
C ILE A 200 9.81 -7.48 18.74
N HIS A 201 9.50 -8.76 18.96
CA HIS A 201 10.40 -9.69 19.61
C HIS A 201 11.46 -10.34 18.68
N ILE A 202 11.45 -9.98 17.37
CA ILE A 202 12.37 -10.55 16.37
C ILE A 202 13.59 -9.64 16.14
N SER A 203 13.56 -8.42 16.62
CA SER A 203 14.63 -7.44 16.40
C SER A 203 15.82 -7.53 17.37
N GLU A 204 15.81 -8.44 18.34
CA GLU A 204 17.00 -8.68 19.16
C GLU A 204 17.91 -9.70 18.44
N PRO A 205 19.13 -9.28 18.01
CA PRO A 205 20.10 -10.23 17.52
C PRO A 205 20.47 -11.18 18.67
N THR A 206 20.17 -12.44 18.51
CA THR A 206 20.75 -13.49 19.37
C THR A 206 22.26 -13.36 19.31
N ARG A 207 22.87 -12.92 20.40
CA ARG A 207 24.31 -12.97 20.64
C ARG A 207 24.79 -14.42 20.73
#